data_c2dce358dec43ce7fb928dc820f6bf61
#
_entry.id   c2dce358dec43ce7fb928dc820f6bf61
#
_cell.length_a   1.000
_cell.length_b   1.000
_cell.length_c   1.000
_cell.angle_alpha   90.00
_cell.angle_beta   90.00
_cell.angle_gamma   90.00
#
_symmetry.space_group_name_H-M   'P 1'
#
loop_
_entity.id
_entity.type
_entity.pdbx_description
1 polymer ?
#
loop_
_entity_poly.entity_id
_entity_poly.type
_entity_poly.pdbx_seq_one_letter_code
_entity_poly.pdbx_strand_id
1 'polypeptide(L)'
;MIPIRLRDAWRALRGYAAAQDARASTWAASGGSANSEVAGASSTITRRARDAVRNDPYAARIIDLWTGNAVGAGITTRWPDKKHADAWRRSAESTACDGEGRLDLYGLQALVMRSVVESGECLMRLLITEPTPANPTGLRLQVLESDHLDASRSGTIGGAITVQGITLDATGAPAAYWLFPQHPGAAWYLPGSNQSSTPVPAAEVLHIYRKRRPGQLRDVSWLATILLRLRDLGDYEAALLMKAKIEACLAAVVTEEGDEVLTGPAAGLLRDGACQSSCRAGFVTGPHILYVVGMTAWPVPLKVACWL
;
A
#
# COMPACT_ATOMS: atom_id res chain seq x y z
N MET A 1 -25.18 37.32 29.73
CA MET A 1 -23.76 36.85 29.76
C MET A 1 -23.63 35.82 30.85
N ILE A 2 -23.43 34.55 30.53
CA ILE A 2 -23.27 33.47 31.53
C ILE A 2 -21.87 33.64 32.13
N PRO A 3 -21.73 33.72 33.48
CA PRO A 3 -20.43 33.90 34.09
C PRO A 3 -19.48 32.77 33.76
N ILE A 4 -18.21 33.12 33.58
CA ILE A 4 -17.11 32.20 33.13
C ILE A 4 -17.06 30.91 33.96
N ARG A 5 -17.29 30.98 35.29
CA ARG A 5 -17.34 29.84 36.19
C ARG A 5 -18.46 28.82 35.89
N LEU A 6 -19.62 29.25 35.44
CA LEU A 6 -20.71 28.37 35.03
C LEU A 6 -20.39 27.69 33.71
N ARG A 7 -19.73 28.37 32.81
CA ARG A 7 -19.26 27.79 31.54
C ARG A 7 -18.21 26.71 31.73
N ASP A 8 -17.31 26.89 32.69
CA ASP A 8 -16.27 25.91 32.99
C ASP A 8 -16.86 24.71 33.76
N ALA A 9 -17.83 24.91 34.62
CA ALA A 9 -18.58 23.84 35.28
C ALA A 9 -19.40 23.02 34.26
N TRP A 10 -20.03 23.69 33.27
CA TRP A 10 -20.71 23.01 32.16
C TRP A 10 -19.76 22.23 31.25
N ARG A 11 -18.54 22.72 31.04
CA ARG A 11 -17.50 21.98 30.30
C ARG A 11 -17.03 20.75 31.07
N ALA A 12 -16.86 20.85 32.38
CA ALA A 12 -16.49 19.70 33.22
C ALA A 12 -17.57 18.60 33.25
N LEU A 13 -18.86 18.97 33.13
CA LEU A 13 -19.98 18.03 33.05
C LEU A 13 -20.15 17.36 31.68
N ARG A 14 -19.55 17.91 30.63
CA ARG A 14 -19.70 17.40 29.27
C ARG A 14 -18.79 16.22 28.90
N GLY A 15 -17.87 15.83 29.77
CA GLY A 15 -16.94 14.75 29.47
C GLY A 15 -15.94 15.07 28.35
N TYR A 16 -15.61 14.11 27.53
CA TYR A 16 -14.63 14.29 26.44
C TYR A 16 -15.19 15.16 25.30
N ALA A 17 -14.48 16.24 24.97
CA ALA A 17 -14.88 17.15 23.88
C ALA A 17 -15.02 16.44 22.53
N ALA A 18 -14.18 15.44 22.25
CA ALA A 18 -14.23 14.65 21.02
C ALA A 18 -15.57 13.90 20.83
N ALA A 19 -16.30 13.63 21.93
CA ALA A 19 -17.59 12.93 21.87
C ALA A 19 -18.78 13.88 21.69
N GLN A 20 -18.61 15.17 21.99
CA GLN A 20 -19.73 16.11 22.15
C GLN A 20 -19.58 17.42 21.36
N ASP A 21 -18.41 17.67 20.77
CA ASP A 21 -18.17 18.90 20.01
C ASP A 21 -18.94 18.85 18.67
N ALA A 22 -19.58 19.96 18.31
CA ALA A 22 -20.30 20.08 17.04
C ALA A 22 -19.41 19.80 15.82
N ARG A 23 -18.10 20.05 15.91
CA ARG A 23 -17.13 19.72 14.87
C ARG A 23 -16.96 18.22 14.64
N ALA A 24 -17.28 17.38 15.66
CA ALA A 24 -17.24 15.93 15.57
C ALA A 24 -18.57 15.33 15.09
N SER A 25 -19.61 16.12 14.86
CA SER A 25 -20.96 15.64 14.48
C SER A 25 -20.98 14.87 13.16
N THR A 26 -20.06 15.17 12.24
CA THR A 26 -19.90 14.46 10.94
C THR A 26 -18.87 13.34 10.99
N TRP A 27 -18.23 13.14 12.13
CA TRP A 27 -17.22 12.09 12.28
C TRP A 27 -17.90 10.76 12.62
N ALA A 28 -18.21 10.01 11.58
CA ALA A 28 -18.73 8.65 11.71
C ALA A 28 -17.56 7.70 12.04
N ALA A 29 -17.52 7.20 13.29
CA ALA A 29 -16.54 6.19 13.72
C ALA A 29 -17.23 4.84 13.89
N SER A 30 -16.58 3.76 13.41
CA SER A 30 -17.05 2.38 13.60
C SER A 30 -16.82 1.93 15.05
N GLY A 31 -17.81 1.25 15.65
CA GLY A 31 -17.68 0.56 16.92
C GLY A 31 -17.35 -0.92 16.79
N GLY A 32 -16.88 -1.37 15.62
CA GLY A 32 -16.60 -2.77 15.31
C GLY A 32 -15.43 -3.37 16.10
N SER A 33 -15.39 -4.69 16.20
CA SER A 33 -14.22 -5.41 16.70
C SER A 33 -13.04 -5.27 15.73
N ALA A 34 -11.80 -5.41 16.22
CA ALA A 34 -10.62 -5.39 15.35
C ALA A 34 -10.73 -6.36 14.17
N ASN A 35 -11.24 -7.56 14.44
CA ASN A 35 -11.38 -8.59 13.40
C ASN A 35 -12.45 -8.25 12.36
N SER A 36 -13.56 -7.62 12.75
CA SER A 36 -14.59 -7.20 11.78
C SER A 36 -14.12 -6.05 10.90
N GLU A 37 -13.37 -5.10 11.45
CA GLU A 37 -12.79 -3.97 10.71
C GLU A 37 -11.73 -4.46 9.72
N VAL A 38 -10.85 -5.36 10.15
CA VAL A 38 -9.84 -5.99 9.29
C VAL A 38 -10.50 -6.82 8.19
N ALA A 39 -11.52 -7.65 8.52
CA ALA A 39 -12.22 -8.50 7.54
C ALA A 39 -12.77 -7.71 6.36
N GLY A 40 -13.39 -6.56 6.63
CA GLY A 40 -14.00 -5.73 5.59
C GLY A 40 -12.99 -4.98 4.72
N ALA A 41 -11.76 -4.79 5.17
CA ALA A 41 -10.81 -3.88 4.56
C ALA A 41 -9.54 -4.55 4.02
N SER A 42 -9.07 -5.65 4.64
CA SER A 42 -7.74 -6.22 4.41
C SER A 42 -7.44 -6.51 2.93
N SER A 43 -8.30 -7.25 2.25
CA SER A 43 -8.10 -7.63 0.84
C SER A 43 -7.95 -6.41 -0.08
N THR A 44 -8.77 -5.38 0.11
CA THR A 44 -8.70 -4.15 -0.69
C THR A 44 -7.45 -3.34 -0.38
N ILE A 45 -7.11 -3.20 0.90
CA ILE A 45 -5.92 -2.46 1.34
C ILE A 45 -4.65 -3.17 0.85
N THR A 46 -4.55 -4.49 0.98
CA THR A 46 -3.40 -5.26 0.52
C THR A 46 -3.17 -5.12 -0.97
N ARG A 47 -4.23 -5.21 -1.80
CA ARG A 47 -4.12 -5.00 -3.26
C ARG A 47 -3.64 -3.59 -3.61
N ARG A 48 -4.20 -2.57 -2.95
CA ARG A 48 -3.79 -1.17 -3.15
C ARG A 48 -2.37 -0.90 -2.67
N ALA A 49 -1.96 -1.51 -1.56
CA ALA A 49 -0.60 -1.39 -1.05
C ALA A 49 0.42 -2.01 -2.01
N ARG A 50 0.15 -3.22 -2.52
CA ARG A 50 0.99 -3.87 -3.54
C ARG A 50 1.05 -3.09 -4.84
N ASP A 51 -0.07 -2.49 -5.24
CA ASP A 51 -0.10 -1.61 -6.41
C ASP A 51 0.74 -0.36 -6.20
N ALA A 52 0.59 0.31 -5.05
CA ALA A 52 1.40 1.46 -4.69
C ALA A 52 2.90 1.12 -4.64
N VAL A 53 3.28 0.00 -4.01
CA VAL A 53 4.70 -0.43 -3.93
C VAL A 53 5.30 -0.68 -5.31
N ARG A 54 4.51 -1.13 -6.30
CA ARG A 54 4.99 -1.32 -7.68
C ARG A 54 5.11 -0.05 -8.49
N ASN A 55 4.22 0.92 -8.25
CA ASN A 55 4.00 2.05 -9.14
C ASN A 55 4.36 3.42 -8.53
N ASP A 56 4.53 3.49 -7.20
CA ASP A 56 4.85 4.71 -6.47
C ASP A 56 6.23 4.58 -5.80
N PRO A 57 7.22 5.41 -6.16
CA PRO A 57 8.57 5.33 -5.63
C PRO A 57 8.65 5.65 -4.13
N TYR A 58 7.73 6.46 -3.58
CA TYR A 58 7.69 6.75 -2.16
C TYR A 58 7.21 5.53 -1.38
N ALA A 59 6.16 4.84 -1.86
CA ALA A 59 5.69 3.61 -1.25
C ALA A 59 6.77 2.52 -1.27
N ALA A 60 7.44 2.31 -2.40
CA ALA A 60 8.56 1.38 -2.52
C ALA A 60 9.67 1.71 -1.53
N ARG A 61 10.07 2.99 -1.44
CA ARG A 61 11.11 3.45 -0.53
C ARG A 61 10.77 3.23 0.94
N ILE A 62 9.51 3.42 1.34
CA ILE A 62 9.05 3.15 2.70
C ILE A 62 9.28 1.68 3.07
N ILE A 63 8.90 0.74 2.19
CA ILE A 63 9.11 -0.69 2.42
C ILE A 63 10.61 -1.01 2.57
N ASP A 64 11.45 -0.49 1.67
CA ASP A 64 12.90 -0.72 1.71
C ASP A 64 13.54 -0.16 2.98
N LEU A 65 13.11 1.01 3.43
CA LEU A 65 13.59 1.61 4.67
C LEU A 65 13.19 0.78 5.90
N TRP A 66 11.94 0.31 5.98
CA TRP A 66 11.52 -0.55 7.08
C TRP A 66 12.29 -1.86 7.10
N THR A 67 12.44 -2.51 5.94
CA THR A 67 13.18 -3.77 5.82
C THR A 67 14.65 -3.58 6.18
N GLY A 68 15.29 -2.55 5.64
CA GLY A 68 16.69 -2.26 5.89
C GLY A 68 17.00 -1.88 7.34
N ASN A 69 16.11 -1.11 7.99
CA ASN A 69 16.30 -0.70 9.39
C ASN A 69 15.94 -1.79 10.40
N ALA A 70 14.95 -2.64 10.10
CA ALA A 70 14.49 -3.67 11.04
C ALA A 70 15.33 -4.95 10.95
N VAL A 71 15.72 -5.35 9.74
CA VAL A 71 16.44 -6.60 9.48
C VAL A 71 17.91 -6.32 9.14
N GLY A 72 18.18 -5.30 8.30
CA GLY A 72 19.52 -4.96 7.83
C GLY A 72 20.19 -6.14 7.15
N ALA A 73 21.36 -6.51 7.63
CA ALA A 73 22.11 -7.69 7.14
C ALA A 73 21.61 -9.03 7.70
N GLY A 74 20.53 -9.01 8.48
CA GLY A 74 19.95 -10.20 9.11
C GLY A 74 20.09 -10.23 10.62
N ILE A 75 19.10 -10.81 11.28
CA ILE A 75 19.08 -10.99 12.73
C ILE A 75 19.81 -12.31 13.03
N THR A 76 21.00 -12.19 13.63
CA THR A 76 21.85 -13.34 13.94
C THR A 76 21.53 -13.92 15.31
N THR A 77 21.71 -15.23 15.45
CA THR A 77 21.53 -15.97 16.71
C THR A 77 22.88 -16.27 17.34
N ARG A 78 23.01 -16.09 18.63
CA ARG A 78 24.21 -16.49 19.40
C ARG A 78 23.90 -17.79 20.15
N TRP A 79 24.66 -18.84 19.86
CA TRP A 79 24.56 -20.11 20.52
C TRP A 79 25.71 -20.29 21.52
N PRO A 80 25.47 -20.78 22.73
CA PRO A 80 26.52 -21.00 23.72
C PRO A 80 27.41 -22.20 23.35
N ASP A 81 26.85 -23.21 22.67
CA ASP A 81 27.57 -24.41 22.26
C ASP A 81 27.97 -24.33 20.78
N LYS A 82 29.27 -24.59 20.53
CA LYS A 82 29.87 -24.54 19.20
C LYS A 82 29.22 -25.52 18.21
N LYS A 83 28.87 -26.72 18.66
CA LYS A 83 28.26 -27.75 17.80
C LYS A 83 26.91 -27.27 17.26
N HIS A 84 26.07 -26.68 18.12
CA HIS A 84 24.78 -26.12 17.72
C HIS A 84 24.96 -24.86 16.87
N ALA A 85 25.95 -24.02 17.20
CA ALA A 85 26.29 -22.85 16.38
C ALA A 85 26.69 -23.24 14.94
N ASP A 86 27.52 -24.26 14.78
CA ASP A 86 27.99 -24.70 13.47
C ASP A 86 26.87 -25.39 12.67
N ALA A 87 26.02 -26.18 13.32
CA ALA A 87 24.84 -26.77 12.68
C ALA A 87 23.84 -25.72 12.23
N TRP A 88 23.55 -24.75 13.11
CA TRP A 88 22.69 -23.63 12.80
C TRP A 88 23.23 -22.81 11.64
N ARG A 89 24.52 -22.44 11.67
CA ARG A 89 25.14 -21.64 10.62
C ARG A 89 25.05 -22.32 9.26
N ARG A 90 25.34 -23.62 9.18
CA ARG A 90 25.22 -24.36 7.91
C ARG A 90 23.80 -24.36 7.36
N SER A 91 22.79 -24.48 8.20
CA SER A 91 21.38 -24.37 7.77
C SER A 91 20.99 -22.93 7.42
N ALA A 92 21.33 -21.97 8.27
CA ALA A 92 20.87 -20.57 8.16
C ALA A 92 21.56 -19.79 7.02
N GLU A 93 22.86 -20.04 6.78
CA GLU A 93 23.66 -19.36 5.75
C GLU A 93 23.61 -20.08 4.40
N SER A 94 22.73 -21.08 4.25
CA SER A 94 22.50 -21.78 2.99
C SER A 94 21.05 -21.66 2.54
N THR A 95 20.81 -21.82 1.25
CA THR A 95 19.45 -21.87 0.70
C THR A 95 18.68 -23.14 1.07
N ALA A 96 19.33 -24.10 1.75
CA ALA A 96 18.69 -25.34 2.16
C ALA A 96 17.65 -25.15 3.28
N CYS A 97 17.69 -24.03 4.01
CA CYS A 97 16.66 -23.67 4.98
C CYS A 97 15.38 -23.12 4.34
N ASP A 98 15.42 -22.72 3.07
CA ASP A 98 14.28 -22.19 2.35
C ASP A 98 13.45 -23.32 1.71
N GLY A 99 12.13 -23.26 1.86
CA GLY A 99 11.20 -24.18 1.20
C GLY A 99 11.29 -24.14 -0.33
N GLU A 100 11.63 -22.98 -0.89
CA GLU A 100 11.82 -22.77 -2.32
C GLU A 100 13.28 -22.96 -2.77
N GLY A 101 14.22 -23.03 -1.83
CA GLY A 101 15.64 -23.21 -2.11
C GLY A 101 16.34 -22.01 -2.75
N ARG A 102 15.86 -20.80 -2.53
CA ARG A 102 16.35 -19.57 -3.18
C ARG A 102 17.07 -18.61 -2.25
N LEU A 103 16.60 -18.50 -1.01
CA LEU A 103 17.09 -17.54 -0.02
C LEU A 103 17.74 -18.26 1.15
N ASP A 104 18.68 -17.60 1.80
CA ASP A 104 19.16 -17.97 3.11
C ASP A 104 18.20 -17.43 4.20
N LEU A 105 18.46 -17.75 5.47
CA LEU A 105 17.61 -17.30 6.56
C LEU A 105 17.50 -15.77 6.64
N TYR A 106 18.56 -15.06 6.32
CA TYR A 106 18.59 -13.59 6.42
C TYR A 106 17.77 -12.96 5.29
N GLY A 107 17.83 -13.52 4.10
CA GLY A 107 16.94 -13.16 2.99
C GLY A 107 15.47 -13.47 3.29
N LEU A 108 15.17 -14.59 3.95
CA LEU A 108 13.81 -14.91 4.40
C LEU A 108 13.32 -13.92 5.46
N GLN A 109 14.16 -13.48 6.41
CA GLN A 109 13.80 -12.45 7.38
C GLN A 109 13.45 -11.13 6.70
N ALA A 110 14.22 -10.73 5.70
CA ALA A 110 13.97 -9.52 4.92
C ALA A 110 12.65 -9.65 4.13
N LEU A 111 12.40 -10.81 3.51
CA LEU A 111 11.16 -11.09 2.79
C LEU A 111 9.93 -11.04 3.71
N VAL A 112 10.02 -11.64 4.89
CA VAL A 112 8.96 -11.60 5.91
C VAL A 112 8.67 -10.17 6.34
N MET A 113 9.72 -9.39 6.68
CA MET A 113 9.53 -7.99 7.08
C MET A 113 8.89 -7.15 5.98
N ARG A 114 9.35 -7.33 4.74
CA ARG A 114 8.74 -6.70 3.56
C ARG A 114 7.25 -7.05 3.46
N SER A 115 6.91 -8.33 3.55
CA SER A 115 5.53 -8.83 3.46
C SER A 115 4.64 -8.27 4.58
N VAL A 116 5.15 -8.17 5.81
CA VAL A 116 4.42 -7.60 6.95
C VAL A 116 4.13 -6.12 6.74
N VAL A 117 5.08 -5.33 6.26
CA VAL A 117 4.86 -3.89 6.02
C VAL A 117 3.91 -3.68 4.84
N GLU A 118 4.09 -4.43 3.75
CA GLU A 118 3.31 -4.31 2.52
C GLU A 118 1.89 -4.84 2.67
N SER A 119 1.72 -6.02 3.25
CA SER A 119 0.42 -6.72 3.34
C SER A 119 -0.22 -6.69 4.72
N GLY A 120 0.53 -6.29 5.77
CA GLY A 120 0.10 -6.27 7.17
C GLY A 120 0.44 -7.53 7.94
N GLU A 121 0.60 -8.64 7.24
CA GLU A 121 0.87 -9.96 7.83
C GLU A 121 1.63 -10.85 6.85
N CYS A 122 2.29 -11.86 7.42
CA CYS A 122 3.01 -12.89 6.67
C CYS A 122 2.81 -14.24 7.36
N LEU A 123 2.67 -15.29 6.59
CA LEU A 123 2.61 -16.65 7.08
C LEU A 123 3.93 -17.35 6.75
N MET A 124 4.47 -18.11 7.70
CA MET A 124 5.64 -18.93 7.47
C MET A 124 5.35 -20.36 7.92
N ARG A 125 5.38 -21.32 6.99
CA ARG A 125 5.25 -22.73 7.30
C ARG A 125 6.58 -23.32 7.71
N LEU A 126 6.54 -24.11 8.75
CA LEU A 126 7.66 -24.94 9.23
C LEU A 126 7.54 -26.32 8.55
N LEU A 127 8.46 -26.62 7.65
CA LEU A 127 8.52 -27.90 6.97
C LEU A 127 9.67 -28.72 7.58
N ILE A 128 9.32 -29.83 8.19
CA ILE A 128 10.32 -30.76 8.75
C ILE A 128 10.66 -31.79 7.68
N THR A 129 11.94 -31.88 7.36
CA THR A 129 12.50 -32.79 6.36
C THR A 129 13.63 -33.60 6.98
N GLU A 130 14.08 -34.67 6.30
CA GLU A 130 15.25 -35.42 6.73
C GLU A 130 16.50 -34.51 6.77
N PRO A 131 17.28 -34.55 7.84
CA PRO A 131 18.54 -33.83 7.95
C PRO A 131 19.50 -34.14 6.81
N THR A 132 20.12 -33.09 6.26
CA THR A 132 21.13 -33.21 5.21
C THR A 132 22.43 -32.54 5.66
N PRO A 133 23.59 -32.82 5.02
CA PRO A 133 24.83 -32.11 5.33
C PRO A 133 24.71 -30.57 5.18
N ALA A 134 23.91 -30.09 4.22
CA ALA A 134 23.66 -28.69 3.99
C ALA A 134 22.59 -28.10 4.96
N ASN A 135 21.66 -28.94 5.41
CA ASN A 135 20.63 -28.56 6.40
C ASN A 135 20.59 -29.59 7.54
N PRO A 136 21.54 -29.54 8.49
CA PRO A 136 21.60 -30.50 9.60
C PRO A 136 20.42 -30.40 10.56
N THR A 137 19.67 -29.28 10.54
CA THR A 137 18.48 -29.11 11.38
C THR A 137 17.26 -29.84 10.83
N GLY A 138 17.23 -30.14 9.53
CA GLY A 138 16.06 -30.70 8.85
C GLY A 138 14.88 -29.74 8.77
N LEU A 139 15.03 -28.50 9.23
CA LEU A 139 13.97 -27.47 9.19
C LEU A 139 14.07 -26.66 7.91
N ARG A 140 12.98 -26.59 7.16
CA ARG A 140 12.81 -25.67 6.04
C ARG A 140 11.66 -24.70 6.31
N LEU A 141 11.83 -23.48 5.88
CA LEU A 141 10.88 -22.39 6.08
C LEU A 141 10.25 -22.02 4.74
N GLN A 142 8.94 -22.00 4.68
CA GLN A 142 8.20 -21.57 3.50
C GLN A 142 7.45 -20.30 3.83
N VAL A 143 7.84 -19.19 3.22
CA VAL A 143 7.15 -17.89 3.38
C VAL A 143 5.97 -17.86 2.43
N LEU A 144 4.79 -17.50 2.95
CA LEU A 144 3.54 -17.45 2.23
C LEU A 144 2.92 -16.06 2.38
N GLU A 145 2.35 -15.55 1.30
CA GLU A 145 1.53 -14.34 1.35
C GLU A 145 0.23 -14.56 2.13
N SER A 146 -0.32 -13.47 2.68
CA SER A 146 -1.59 -13.49 3.41
C SER A 146 -2.76 -14.06 2.62
N ASP A 147 -2.68 -14.02 1.29
CA ASP A 147 -3.70 -14.54 0.38
C ASP A 147 -3.81 -16.07 0.39
N HIS A 148 -2.79 -16.78 0.88
CA HIS A 148 -2.88 -18.24 1.10
C HIS A 148 -3.84 -18.60 2.22
N LEU A 149 -4.16 -17.65 3.13
CA LEU A 149 -5.14 -17.87 4.19
C LEU A 149 -6.57 -17.70 3.64
N ASP A 150 -7.39 -18.72 3.77
CA ASP A 150 -8.78 -18.72 3.31
C ASP A 150 -9.68 -17.88 4.23
N ALA A 151 -9.64 -16.57 4.02
CA ALA A 151 -10.44 -15.62 4.80
C ALA A 151 -11.95 -15.78 4.66
N SER A 152 -12.44 -16.55 3.68
CA SER A 152 -13.86 -16.84 3.51
C SER A 152 -14.42 -17.77 4.59
N ARG A 153 -13.53 -18.56 5.22
CA ARG A 153 -13.93 -19.47 6.29
C ARG A 153 -14.10 -18.71 7.61
N SER A 154 -15.36 -18.51 7.97
CA SER A 154 -15.73 -17.92 9.27
C SER A 154 -17.00 -18.60 9.78
N GLY A 155 -17.08 -18.85 11.08
CA GLY A 155 -18.21 -19.51 11.74
C GLY A 155 -17.77 -20.71 12.58
N THR A 156 -18.69 -21.59 12.91
CA THR A 156 -18.39 -22.83 13.64
C THR A 156 -18.12 -23.96 12.65
N ILE A 157 -16.87 -24.42 12.60
CA ILE A 157 -16.44 -25.51 11.71
C ILE A 157 -15.94 -26.67 12.59
N GLY A 158 -16.55 -27.84 12.47
CA GLY A 158 -16.17 -29.02 13.28
C GLY A 158 -16.28 -28.80 14.79
N GLY A 159 -17.19 -27.93 15.25
CA GLY A 159 -17.34 -27.60 16.67
C GLY A 159 -16.38 -26.52 17.21
N ALA A 160 -15.43 -26.06 16.42
CA ALA A 160 -14.51 -25.00 16.79
C ALA A 160 -14.86 -23.69 16.09
N ILE A 161 -14.56 -22.56 16.74
CA ILE A 161 -14.79 -21.23 16.17
C ILE A 161 -13.66 -20.93 15.19
N THR A 162 -14.03 -20.62 13.97
CA THR A 162 -13.08 -20.18 12.91
C THR A 162 -13.39 -18.73 12.54
N VAL A 163 -12.36 -17.90 12.49
CA VAL A 163 -12.45 -16.48 12.13
C VAL A 163 -11.45 -16.19 11.02
N GLN A 164 -11.95 -15.84 9.82
CA GLN A 164 -11.11 -15.51 8.67
C GLN A 164 -10.02 -16.54 8.37
N GLY A 165 -10.38 -17.84 8.41
CA GLY A 165 -9.46 -18.93 8.13
C GLY A 165 -8.58 -19.37 9.30
N ILE A 166 -8.74 -18.78 10.47
CA ILE A 166 -8.02 -19.15 11.70
C ILE A 166 -8.99 -19.84 12.65
N THR A 167 -8.79 -21.12 12.88
CA THR A 167 -9.56 -21.90 13.86
C THR A 167 -8.95 -21.70 15.24
N LEU A 168 -9.82 -21.39 16.20
CA LEU A 168 -9.43 -21.10 17.58
C LEU A 168 -9.76 -22.32 18.47
N ASP A 169 -8.92 -22.51 19.46
CA ASP A 169 -9.19 -23.46 20.55
C ASP A 169 -10.17 -22.88 21.60
N ALA A 170 -10.45 -23.65 22.64
CA ALA A 170 -11.36 -23.25 23.73
C ALA A 170 -10.83 -22.03 24.53
N THR A 171 -9.53 -21.71 24.45
CA THR A 171 -8.91 -20.57 25.12
C THR A 171 -8.86 -19.31 24.24
N GLY A 172 -9.24 -19.46 22.94
CA GLY A 172 -9.13 -18.39 21.94
C GLY A 172 -7.75 -18.28 21.28
N ALA A 173 -6.87 -19.25 21.49
CA ALA A 173 -5.60 -19.32 20.80
C ALA A 173 -5.76 -20.00 19.41
N PRO A 174 -4.93 -19.67 18.40
CA PRO A 174 -4.97 -20.34 17.11
C PRO A 174 -4.62 -21.84 17.24
N ALA A 175 -5.52 -22.71 16.74
CA ALA A 175 -5.34 -24.15 16.70
C ALA A 175 -4.98 -24.66 15.30
N ALA A 176 -5.53 -24.02 14.26
CA ALA A 176 -5.24 -24.35 12.87
C ALA A 176 -5.45 -23.14 11.94
N TYR A 177 -4.77 -23.19 10.80
CA TYR A 177 -4.90 -22.22 9.71
C TYR A 177 -5.41 -22.91 8.45
N TRP A 178 -6.45 -22.37 7.82
CA TRP A 178 -6.97 -22.88 6.56
C TRP A 178 -6.20 -22.27 5.41
N LEU A 179 -5.31 -23.04 4.81
CA LEU A 179 -4.39 -22.57 3.79
C LEU A 179 -4.74 -23.15 2.42
N PHE A 180 -4.72 -22.29 1.40
CA PHE A 180 -4.69 -22.72 0.01
C PHE A 180 -3.32 -23.31 -0.34
N PRO A 181 -3.26 -24.43 -1.08
CA PRO A 181 -1.99 -25.05 -1.47
C PRO A 181 -1.17 -24.16 -2.42
N GLN A 182 -1.84 -23.28 -3.15
CA GLN A 182 -1.22 -22.32 -4.07
C GLN A 182 -1.92 -20.97 -3.94
N HIS A 183 -1.24 -19.91 -4.40
CA HIS A 183 -1.78 -18.56 -4.33
C HIS A 183 -3.06 -18.46 -5.17
N PRO A 184 -4.20 -18.02 -4.63
CA PRO A 184 -5.50 -18.00 -5.33
C PRO A 184 -5.52 -17.09 -6.57
N GLY A 185 -4.60 -16.15 -6.69
CA GLY A 185 -4.42 -15.27 -7.85
C GLY A 185 -3.46 -15.81 -8.91
N ALA A 186 -2.99 -17.05 -8.82
CA ALA A 186 -2.07 -17.61 -9.81
C ALA A 186 -2.78 -17.81 -11.17
N ALA A 187 -2.30 -17.12 -12.20
CA ALA A 187 -2.95 -17.09 -13.52
C ALA A 187 -2.86 -18.40 -14.32
N TRP A 188 -1.94 -19.29 -13.97
CA TRP A 188 -1.76 -20.59 -14.65
C TRP A 188 -2.71 -21.69 -14.18
N TYR A 189 -3.65 -21.36 -13.30
CA TYR A 189 -4.68 -22.30 -12.91
C TYR A 189 -5.58 -22.62 -14.09
N LEU A 190 -5.71 -23.91 -14.39
CA LEU A 190 -6.71 -24.39 -15.31
C LEU A 190 -8.09 -24.08 -14.72
N PRO A 191 -9.02 -23.50 -15.50
CA PRO A 191 -10.41 -23.34 -15.09
C PRO A 191 -10.97 -24.69 -14.64
N GLY A 192 -11.43 -24.79 -13.39
CA GLY A 192 -11.97 -26.04 -12.82
C GLY A 192 -11.05 -26.76 -11.83
N SER A 193 -9.81 -26.32 -11.60
CA SER A 193 -9.02 -26.79 -10.46
C SER A 193 -9.65 -26.29 -9.16
N ASN A 194 -10.23 -27.24 -8.39
CA ASN A 194 -10.85 -26.93 -7.10
C ASN A 194 -9.72 -26.57 -6.10
N GLN A 195 -9.48 -25.27 -5.91
CA GLN A 195 -8.63 -24.80 -4.82
C GLN A 195 -9.39 -24.91 -3.50
N SER A 196 -9.32 -26.08 -2.90
CA SER A 196 -9.85 -26.25 -1.55
C SER A 196 -8.75 -25.93 -0.54
N SER A 197 -9.04 -25.03 0.39
CA SER A 197 -8.17 -24.81 1.54
C SER A 197 -8.18 -26.02 2.48
N THR A 198 -7.02 -26.33 3.04
CA THR A 198 -6.86 -27.41 4.01
C THR A 198 -6.41 -26.86 5.36
N PRO A 199 -6.87 -27.44 6.48
CA PRO A 199 -6.43 -27.00 7.79
C PRO A 199 -5.00 -27.51 8.05
N VAL A 200 -4.13 -26.56 8.41
CA VAL A 200 -2.73 -26.81 8.82
C VAL A 200 -2.63 -26.52 10.31
N PRO A 201 -2.05 -27.42 11.13
CA PRO A 201 -1.91 -27.19 12.57
C PRO A 201 -1.16 -25.89 12.87
N ALA A 202 -1.59 -25.14 13.88
CA ALA A 202 -0.94 -23.89 14.25
C ALA A 202 0.53 -24.08 14.68
N ALA A 203 0.92 -25.26 15.16
CA ALA A 203 2.29 -25.61 15.49
C ALA A 203 3.23 -25.59 14.26
N GLU A 204 2.69 -25.74 13.05
CA GLU A 204 3.44 -25.73 11.79
C GLU A 204 3.43 -24.36 11.08
N VAL A 205 2.79 -23.34 11.68
CA VAL A 205 2.61 -22.02 11.05
C VAL A 205 3.01 -20.93 12.00
N LEU A 206 3.97 -20.11 11.61
CA LEU A 206 4.26 -18.85 12.26
C LEU A 206 3.44 -17.75 11.55
N HIS A 207 2.45 -17.21 12.23
CA HIS A 207 1.68 -16.08 11.73
C HIS A 207 2.26 -14.78 12.29
N ILE A 208 2.90 -14.01 11.43
CA ILE A 208 3.66 -12.82 11.79
C ILE A 208 2.89 -11.59 11.37
N TYR A 209 2.42 -10.82 12.36
CA TYR A 209 1.70 -9.56 12.16
C TYR A 209 1.83 -8.66 13.39
N ARG A 210 1.47 -7.39 13.26
CA ARG A 210 1.49 -6.44 14.37
C ARG A 210 0.13 -6.39 15.07
N LYS A 211 0.05 -6.94 16.27
CA LYS A 211 -1.16 -6.86 17.09
C LYS A 211 -1.32 -5.45 17.66
N ARG A 212 -2.37 -4.73 17.26
CA ARG A 212 -2.66 -3.35 17.68
C ARG A 212 -3.79 -3.28 18.70
N ARG A 213 -4.72 -4.26 18.69
CA ARG A 213 -5.87 -4.32 19.58
C ARG A 213 -5.97 -5.70 20.24
N PRO A 214 -6.46 -5.79 21.51
CA PRO A 214 -6.76 -7.08 22.13
C PRO A 214 -7.72 -7.90 21.27
N GLY A 215 -7.52 -9.20 21.19
CA GLY A 215 -8.36 -10.11 20.40
C GLY A 215 -8.17 -10.04 18.87
N GLN A 216 -7.28 -9.19 18.39
CA GLN A 216 -6.96 -9.10 16.95
C GLN A 216 -6.21 -10.36 16.50
N LEU A 217 -6.66 -10.96 15.39
CA LEU A 217 -6.11 -12.17 14.79
C LEU A 217 -5.33 -11.92 13.50
N ARG A 218 -5.63 -10.82 12.81
CA ARG A 218 -4.99 -10.41 11.55
C ARG A 218 -4.72 -8.91 11.54
N ASP A 219 -3.84 -8.44 10.68
CA ASP A 219 -3.59 -7.00 10.51
C ASP A 219 -3.75 -6.58 9.02
N VAL A 220 -3.68 -5.29 8.79
CA VAL A 220 -3.69 -4.67 7.46
C VAL A 220 -2.35 -4.03 7.18
N SER A 221 -2.04 -3.80 5.90
CA SER A 221 -0.81 -3.09 5.49
C SER A 221 -0.50 -1.87 6.36
N TRP A 222 0.76 -1.69 6.70
CA TRP A 222 1.21 -0.50 7.43
C TRP A 222 1.07 0.78 6.61
N LEU A 223 0.96 0.64 5.28
CA LEU A 223 0.69 1.74 4.38
C LEU A 223 -0.78 2.19 4.39
N ALA A 224 -1.70 1.45 5.05
CA ALA A 224 -3.15 1.70 5.01
C ALA A 224 -3.53 3.16 5.27
N THR A 225 -2.87 3.81 6.23
CA THR A 225 -3.16 5.19 6.63
C THR A 225 -2.66 6.25 5.65
N ILE A 226 -1.72 5.90 4.78
CA ILE A 226 -1.06 6.84 3.87
C ILE A 226 -1.38 6.60 2.39
N LEU A 227 -2.01 5.47 2.02
CA LEU A 227 -2.28 5.11 0.63
C LEU A 227 -3.02 6.21 -0.14
N LEU A 228 -4.07 6.79 0.46
CA LEU A 228 -4.82 7.87 -0.19
C LEU A 228 -3.95 9.12 -0.35
N ARG A 229 -3.14 9.44 0.66
CA ARG A 229 -2.24 10.61 0.61
C ARG A 229 -1.13 10.44 -0.42
N LEU A 230 -0.59 9.24 -0.58
CA LEU A 230 0.39 8.95 -1.63
C LEU A 230 -0.23 9.14 -3.02
N ARG A 231 -1.46 8.66 -3.21
CA ARG A 231 -2.19 8.87 -4.46
C ARG A 231 -2.44 10.36 -4.75
N ASP A 232 -2.96 11.09 -3.76
CA ASP A 232 -3.19 12.53 -3.89
C ASP A 232 -1.89 13.28 -4.22
N LEU A 233 -0.75 12.87 -3.64
CA LEU A 233 0.57 13.44 -3.92
C LEU A 233 0.97 13.18 -5.38
N GLY A 234 0.82 11.94 -5.85
CA GLY A 234 1.14 11.60 -7.25
C GLY A 234 0.28 12.36 -8.25
N ASP A 235 -1.02 12.50 -7.99
CA ASP A 235 -1.93 13.29 -8.81
C ASP A 235 -1.54 14.78 -8.82
N TYR A 236 -1.12 15.31 -7.66
CA TYR A 236 -0.63 16.68 -7.53
C TYR A 236 0.68 16.92 -8.30
N GLU A 237 1.66 16.01 -8.17
CA GLU A 237 2.93 16.08 -8.92
C GLU A 237 2.70 16.00 -10.43
N ALA A 238 1.79 15.14 -10.88
CA ALA A 238 1.40 15.04 -12.29
C ALA A 238 0.76 16.33 -12.81
N ALA A 239 -0.11 16.95 -12.02
CA ALA A 239 -0.74 18.23 -12.35
C ALA A 239 0.28 19.39 -12.42
N LEU A 240 1.22 19.45 -11.46
CA LEU A 240 2.31 20.42 -11.49
C LEU A 240 3.21 20.26 -12.72
N LEU A 241 3.57 19.02 -13.06
CA LEU A 241 4.37 18.74 -14.24
C LEU A 241 3.63 19.14 -15.53
N MET A 242 2.32 18.87 -15.59
CA MET A 242 1.49 19.29 -16.72
C MET A 242 1.44 20.82 -16.83
N LYS A 243 1.23 21.51 -15.71
CA LYS A 243 1.26 22.98 -15.67
C LYS A 243 2.60 23.53 -16.16
N ALA A 244 3.72 23.01 -15.65
CA ALA A 244 5.05 23.43 -16.07
C ALA A 244 5.31 23.17 -17.57
N LYS A 245 4.83 22.03 -18.11
CA LYS A 245 4.90 21.75 -19.55
C LYS A 245 4.11 22.75 -20.39
N ILE A 246 2.89 23.11 -19.95
CA ILE A 246 2.07 24.10 -20.64
C ILE A 246 2.75 25.46 -20.58
N GLU A 247 3.23 25.90 -19.41
CA GLU A 247 3.95 27.16 -19.24
C GLU A 247 5.20 27.23 -20.11
N ALA A 248 5.96 26.16 -20.22
CA ALA A 248 7.14 26.09 -21.10
C ALA A 248 6.79 26.18 -22.60
N CYS A 249 5.57 25.80 -22.99
CA CYS A 249 5.09 25.89 -24.38
C CYS A 249 4.46 27.26 -24.71
N LEU A 250 4.13 28.07 -23.69
CA LEU A 250 3.51 29.40 -23.88
C LEU A 250 4.61 30.44 -24.11
N ALA A 251 4.74 30.94 -25.35
CA ALA A 251 5.69 32.01 -25.70
C ALA A 251 5.14 33.39 -25.32
N ALA A 252 3.84 33.63 -25.50
CA ALA A 252 3.18 34.87 -25.12
C ALA A 252 1.66 34.71 -25.03
N VAL A 253 1.04 35.49 -24.15
CA VAL A 253 -0.42 35.70 -24.11
C VAL A 253 -0.65 37.20 -24.34
N VAL A 254 -1.32 37.52 -25.42
CA VAL A 254 -1.63 38.90 -25.77
C VAL A 254 -3.15 39.11 -25.58
N THR A 255 -3.52 40.03 -24.70
CA THR A 255 -4.90 40.43 -24.51
C THR A 255 -5.04 41.84 -25.04
N GLU A 256 -6.00 42.08 -25.92
CA GLU A 256 -6.33 43.41 -26.44
C GLU A 256 -7.66 43.88 -25.84
N GLU A 257 -7.62 44.98 -25.11
CA GLU A 257 -8.79 45.70 -24.60
C GLU A 257 -8.87 47.02 -25.35
N GLY A 258 -9.79 47.12 -26.32
CA GLY A 258 -10.05 48.39 -27.03
C GLY A 258 -9.16 48.68 -28.24
N ASP A 259 -9.34 49.87 -28.82
CA ASP A 259 -8.71 50.32 -30.08
C ASP A 259 -7.20 50.66 -30.02
N GLU A 260 -6.46 50.21 -29.01
CA GLU A 260 -5.01 50.44 -28.95
C GLU A 260 -4.24 49.47 -29.80
N VAL A 261 -3.48 50.04 -30.75
CA VAL A 261 -2.61 49.32 -31.67
C VAL A 261 -1.44 48.71 -30.88
N LEU A 262 -1.29 47.43 -30.93
CA LEU A 262 -0.12 46.68 -30.39
C LEU A 262 1.20 47.28 -30.94
N THR A 263 1.98 47.88 -30.05
CA THR A 263 3.33 48.34 -30.37
C THR A 263 4.37 47.53 -29.62
N GLY A 264 5.15 46.69 -30.33
CA GLY A 264 6.23 45.91 -29.75
C GLY A 264 6.66 44.74 -30.65
N PRO A 265 7.70 43.97 -30.25
CA PRO A 265 8.21 42.84 -31.04
C PRO A 265 7.14 41.76 -31.35
N ALA A 266 6.17 41.58 -30.46
CA ALA A 266 5.05 40.65 -30.65
C ALA A 266 4.08 41.10 -31.76
N ALA A 267 3.94 42.40 -32.01
CA ALA A 267 3.09 42.92 -33.06
C ALA A 267 3.59 42.59 -34.49
N GLY A 268 4.90 42.51 -34.65
CA GLY A 268 5.52 42.07 -35.91
C GLY A 268 5.24 40.60 -36.25
N LEU A 269 5.28 39.74 -35.24
CA LEU A 269 5.01 38.31 -35.41
C LEU A 269 3.55 38.01 -35.83
N LEU A 270 2.60 38.85 -35.39
CA LEU A 270 1.19 38.71 -35.76
C LEU A 270 0.86 39.36 -37.12
N ARG A 271 1.56 40.42 -37.48
CA ARG A 271 1.30 41.22 -38.67
C ARG A 271 1.87 40.58 -39.95
N ASP A 272 3.02 39.93 -39.89
CA ASP A 272 3.75 39.47 -41.09
C ASP A 272 3.41 38.06 -41.55
N GLY A 273 2.43 37.40 -40.94
CA GLY A 273 1.96 36.06 -41.35
C GLY A 273 3.07 34.97 -41.29
N ALA A 274 4.20 35.27 -40.67
CA ALA A 274 5.39 34.40 -40.66
C ALA A 274 5.23 33.10 -39.89
N CYS A 275 4.05 32.87 -39.28
CA CYS A 275 3.76 31.64 -38.56
C CYS A 275 2.83 30.70 -39.30
N GLN A 276 3.12 30.44 -40.59
CA GLN A 276 2.25 29.61 -41.45
C GLN A 276 2.38 28.10 -41.25
N SER A 277 3.39 27.60 -40.55
CA SER A 277 3.61 26.16 -40.45
C SER A 277 3.57 25.54 -39.05
N SER A 278 3.52 26.31 -37.98
CA SER A 278 3.59 25.75 -36.63
C SER A 278 2.71 26.40 -35.55
N CYS A 279 1.95 27.45 -35.85
CA CYS A 279 1.06 28.09 -34.90
C CYS A 279 -0.42 27.84 -35.26
N ARG A 280 -1.12 27.08 -34.43
CA ARG A 280 -2.60 27.01 -34.49
C ARG A 280 -3.13 27.58 -33.19
N ALA A 281 -3.81 28.70 -33.25
CA ALA A 281 -5.00 28.93 -32.44
C ALA A 281 -5.55 30.33 -32.69
N GLY A 282 -6.80 30.43 -32.90
CA GLY A 282 -7.58 31.62 -32.72
C GLY A 282 -8.91 31.20 -32.13
N PHE A 283 -9.28 31.75 -31.03
CA PHE A 283 -10.65 31.71 -30.54
C PHE A 283 -11.17 33.14 -30.49
N VAL A 284 -12.25 33.37 -31.21
CA VAL A 284 -12.97 34.64 -31.17
C VAL A 284 -14.25 34.39 -30.39
N THR A 285 -14.38 35.02 -29.22
CA THR A 285 -15.64 35.04 -28.47
C THR A 285 -15.83 36.41 -27.85
N GLY A 286 -16.74 37.18 -28.39
CA GLY A 286 -17.15 38.47 -27.85
C GLY A 286 -16.17 39.62 -28.07
N PRO A 287 -16.35 40.78 -27.38
CA PRO A 287 -15.55 41.98 -27.59
C PRO A 287 -14.09 41.90 -27.16
N HIS A 288 -13.65 40.75 -26.59
CA HIS A 288 -12.26 40.51 -26.21
C HIS A 288 -11.65 39.37 -27.05
N ILE A 289 -10.52 39.63 -27.67
CA ILE A 289 -9.78 38.65 -28.48
C ILE A 289 -8.57 38.17 -27.67
N LEU A 290 -8.54 36.89 -27.34
CA LEU A 290 -7.43 36.24 -26.67
C LEU A 290 -6.60 35.47 -27.68
N TYR A 291 -5.35 35.87 -27.91
CA TYR A 291 -4.42 35.13 -28.76
C TYR A 291 -3.43 34.35 -27.87
N VAL A 292 -3.40 33.04 -28.05
CA VAL A 292 -2.41 32.17 -27.40
C VAL A 292 -1.45 31.67 -28.48
N VAL A 293 -0.22 32.13 -28.45
CA VAL A 293 0.83 31.68 -29.36
C VAL A 293 1.71 30.65 -28.64
N GLY A 294 1.62 29.41 -29.03
CA GLY A 294 2.45 28.33 -28.51
C GLY A 294 3.47 27.85 -29.55
N MET A 295 4.72 27.71 -29.18
CA MET A 295 5.73 27.03 -29.98
C MET A 295 5.62 25.53 -29.73
N THR A 296 5.07 24.75 -30.67
CA THR A 296 5.03 23.28 -30.57
C THR A 296 6.27 22.70 -31.23
N ALA A 297 7.24 22.31 -30.42
CA ALA A 297 8.40 21.54 -30.88
C ALA A 297 8.18 20.01 -30.86
N TRP A 298 6.93 19.52 -30.63
CA TRP A 298 6.65 18.08 -30.59
C TRP A 298 5.30 17.73 -31.23
N PRO A 299 5.20 16.62 -31.97
CA PRO A 299 4.01 16.24 -32.74
C PRO A 299 3.01 15.47 -31.85
N VAL A 300 2.34 16.16 -30.93
CA VAL A 300 1.19 15.61 -30.20
C VAL A 300 0.02 16.57 -30.37
N PRO A 301 -1.11 16.14 -30.96
CA PRO A 301 -2.27 17.01 -31.09
C PRO A 301 -2.94 17.20 -29.74
N LEU A 302 -2.73 18.34 -29.10
CA LEU A 302 -3.47 18.77 -27.92
C LEU A 302 -4.89 19.21 -28.35
N LYS A 303 -5.88 18.38 -28.03
CA LYS A 303 -7.29 18.83 -27.99
C LYS A 303 -7.50 19.50 -26.63
N VAL A 304 -7.38 20.80 -26.58
CA VAL A 304 -7.81 21.60 -25.42
C VAL A 304 -9.31 21.86 -25.57
N ALA A 305 -10.11 21.16 -24.78
CA ALA A 305 -11.51 21.51 -24.59
C ALA A 305 -11.57 22.52 -23.42
N CYS A 306 -11.78 23.79 -23.71
CA CYS A 306 -12.18 24.78 -22.70
C CYS A 306 -13.67 24.60 -22.40
N TRP A 307 -13.99 24.27 -21.15
CA TRP A 307 -15.32 24.50 -20.57
C TRP A 307 -15.28 25.83 -19.82
N LEU A 308 -16.12 26.73 -20.23
CA LEU A 308 -16.67 27.80 -19.39
C LEU A 308 -18.00 27.35 -18.82
#